data_f4661fff1599f1fb6c773600bbce3765
#
_entry.id   f4661fff1599f1fb6c773600bbce3765
#
_cell.length_a   1.000
_cell.length_b   1.000
_cell.length_c   1.000
_cell.angle_alpha   90.00
_cell.angle_beta   90.00
_cell.angle_gamma   90.00
#
_symmetry.space_group_name_H-M   'P 1'
#
loop_
_entity.id
_entity.type
_entity.pdbx_description
1 polymer ?
#
loop_
_entity_poly.entity_id
_entity_poly.type
_entity_poly.pdbx_seq_one_letter_code
_entity_poly.pdbx_strand_id
1 'polypeptide(L)'
;MDLVHPQLSAFTAVLEEGSFEAAARRLSISPSALSQRIKALEDRLGQVLVVRQTPCRPTAAGEVLLRRVRPMQALQAEALA
;
A
#
# COMPACT_ATOMS: atom_id res chain seq x y z
N MET A 1 14.07 6.62 6.69
CA MET A 1 14.21 5.95 5.37
C MET A 1 13.24 4.78 5.27
N ASP A 2 12.58 4.64 4.16
CA ASP A 2 11.66 3.53 3.92
C ASP A 2 12.42 2.40 3.22
N LEU A 3 12.53 1.25 3.88
CA LEU A 3 13.22 0.06 3.35
C LEU A 3 12.29 -0.80 2.48
N VAL A 4 10.98 -0.58 2.58
CA VAL A 4 9.99 -1.27 1.77
C VAL A 4 9.75 -0.45 0.51
N HIS A 5 9.63 -1.13 -0.63
CA HIS A 5 9.42 -0.47 -1.92
C HIS A 5 8.25 0.53 -1.85
N PRO A 6 8.37 1.74 -2.43
CA PRO A 6 7.32 2.75 -2.35
C PRO A 6 5.94 2.30 -2.83
N GLN A 7 5.87 1.40 -3.80
CA GLN A 7 4.59 0.85 -4.26
C GLN A 7 3.93 -0.03 -3.18
N LEU A 8 4.73 -0.82 -2.46
CA LEU A 8 4.23 -1.65 -1.36
C LEU A 8 3.81 -0.80 -0.18
N SER A 9 4.56 0.25 0.13
CA SER A 9 4.19 1.20 1.19
C SER A 9 2.87 1.92 0.85
N ALA A 10 2.68 2.30 -0.40
CA ALA A 10 1.44 2.92 -0.86
C ALA A 10 0.25 1.96 -0.69
N PHE A 11 0.43 0.71 -1.09
CA PHE A 11 -0.59 -0.33 -0.97
C PHE A 11 -1.04 -0.54 0.47
N THR A 12 -0.10 -0.72 1.40
CA THR A 12 -0.43 -0.94 2.81
C THR A 12 -1.06 0.30 3.43
N ALA A 13 -0.57 1.50 3.08
CA ALA A 13 -1.13 2.75 3.61
C ALA A 13 -2.60 2.93 3.20
N VAL A 14 -2.95 2.64 1.95
CA VAL A 14 -4.34 2.74 1.47
C VAL A 14 -5.25 1.83 2.27
N LEU A 15 -4.83 0.62 2.54
CA LEU A 15 -5.66 -0.35 3.27
C LEU A 15 -5.73 -0.02 4.76
N GLU A 16 -4.65 0.44 5.36
CA GLU A 16 -4.63 0.81 6.78
C GLU A 16 -5.42 2.08 7.04
N GLU A 17 -5.30 3.08 6.18
CA GLU A 17 -6.03 4.34 6.33
C GLU A 17 -7.48 4.25 5.84
N GLY A 18 -7.77 3.31 4.96
CA GLY A 18 -9.12 3.13 4.42
C GLY A 18 -9.48 4.07 3.29
N SER A 19 -8.63 5.02 2.94
CA SER A 19 -8.87 5.93 1.81
C SER A 19 -7.57 6.36 1.16
N PHE A 20 -7.66 6.71 -0.13
CA PHE A 20 -6.52 7.22 -0.89
C PHE A 20 -6.06 8.57 -0.37
N GLU A 21 -7.00 9.45 0.02
CA GLU A 21 -6.67 10.79 0.53
C GLU A 21 -5.90 10.72 1.83
N ALA A 22 -6.37 9.90 2.77
CA ALA A 22 -5.70 9.75 4.06
C ALA A 22 -4.31 9.10 3.90
N ALA A 23 -4.21 8.11 3.02
CA ALA A 23 -2.94 7.46 2.73
C ALA A 23 -1.95 8.43 2.09
N ALA A 24 -2.42 9.27 1.16
CA ALA A 24 -1.58 10.28 0.52
C ALA A 24 -1.03 11.28 1.54
N ARG A 25 -1.88 11.75 2.46
CA ARG A 25 -1.44 12.64 3.54
C ARG A 25 -0.38 11.97 4.41
N ARG A 26 -0.61 10.72 4.78
CA ARG A 26 0.34 9.95 5.60
C ARG A 26 1.71 9.83 4.93
N LEU A 27 1.74 9.64 3.62
CA LEU A 27 2.96 9.47 2.85
C LEU A 27 3.52 10.79 2.30
N SER A 28 2.86 11.91 2.56
CA SER A 28 3.26 13.25 2.10
C SER A 28 3.38 13.32 0.57
N ILE A 29 2.44 12.71 -0.13
CA ILE A 29 2.35 12.75 -1.59
C ILE A 29 0.93 13.14 -2.00
N SER A 30 0.74 13.49 -3.28
CA SER A 30 -0.59 13.79 -3.79
C SER A 30 -1.42 12.50 -3.93
N PRO A 31 -2.77 12.60 -3.87
CA PRO A 31 -3.62 11.43 -4.15
C PRO A 31 -3.38 10.86 -5.55
N SER A 32 -3.08 11.70 -6.53
CA SER A 32 -2.77 11.28 -7.89
C SER A 32 -1.49 10.44 -7.93
N ALA A 33 -0.43 10.88 -7.24
CA ALA A 33 0.82 10.13 -7.16
C ALA A 33 0.61 8.78 -6.48
N LEU A 34 -0.19 8.76 -5.40
CA LEU A 34 -0.52 7.52 -4.70
C LEU A 34 -1.26 6.55 -5.61
N SER A 35 -2.27 7.05 -6.34
CA SER A 35 -3.04 6.23 -7.27
C SER A 35 -2.16 5.63 -8.35
N GLN A 36 -1.18 6.39 -8.85
CA GLN A 36 -0.22 5.90 -9.85
C GLN A 36 0.67 4.80 -9.29
N ARG A 37 1.09 4.91 -8.03
CA ARG A 37 1.89 3.87 -7.39
C ARG A 37 1.11 2.57 -7.23
N ILE A 38 -0.16 2.67 -6.83
CA ILE A 38 -1.03 1.49 -6.70
C ILE A 38 -1.23 0.84 -8.07
N LYS A 39 -1.55 1.65 -9.09
CA LYS A 39 -1.75 1.13 -10.45
C LYS A 39 -0.49 0.46 -10.99
N ALA A 40 0.67 1.06 -10.77
CA ALA A 40 1.93 0.48 -11.22
C ALA A 40 2.18 -0.89 -10.55
N LEU A 41 1.86 -1.02 -9.28
CA LEU A 41 1.99 -2.29 -8.57
C LEU A 41 1.02 -3.33 -9.13
N GLU A 42 -0.23 -2.95 -9.36
CA GLU A 42 -1.24 -3.83 -9.94
C GLU A 42 -0.83 -4.30 -11.34
N ASP A 43 -0.29 -3.38 -12.15
CA ASP A 43 0.18 -3.70 -13.49
C ASP A 43 1.36 -4.67 -13.46
N ARG A 44 2.30 -4.47 -12.53
CA ARG A 44 3.47 -5.36 -12.37
C ARG A 44 3.07 -6.77 -11.98
N LEU A 45 2.05 -6.91 -11.14
CA LEU A 45 1.60 -8.21 -10.65
C LEU A 45 0.49 -8.81 -11.52
N GLY A 46 -0.05 -8.02 -12.45
CA GLY A 46 -1.13 -8.46 -13.32
C GLY A 46 -2.44 -8.73 -12.58
N GLN A 47 -2.65 -8.06 -11.44
CA GLN A 47 -3.82 -8.30 -10.59
C GLN A 47 -4.30 -7.01 -9.95
N VAL A 48 -5.63 -6.88 -9.81
CA VAL A 48 -6.23 -5.83 -8.99
C VAL A 48 -6.01 -6.20 -7.53
N LEU A 49 -5.51 -5.28 -6.74
CA LEU A 49 -5.13 -5.53 -5.34
C LEU A 49 -6.04 -4.81 -4.34
N VAL A 50 -6.70 -3.73 -4.76
CA VAL A 50 -7.50 -2.88 -3.89
C VAL A 50 -8.89 -2.68 -4.48
N VAL A 51 -9.90 -2.90 -3.67
CA VAL A 51 -11.28 -2.52 -3.99
C VAL A 51 -11.46 -1.07 -3.55
N ARG A 52 -11.69 -0.18 -4.51
CA ARG A 52 -11.81 1.27 -4.27
C ARG A 52 -13.20 1.63 -3.80
N GLN A 53 -13.45 1.38 -2.54
CA GLN A 53 -14.68 1.77 -1.85
C GLN A 53 -14.30 2.44 -0.54
N THR A 54 -15.26 2.92 0.20
CA THR A 54 -15.01 3.54 1.52
C THR A 54 -15.60 2.64 2.61
N PRO A 55 -14.77 2.02 3.45
CA PRO A 55 -13.29 2.01 3.41
C PRO A 55 -12.74 1.10 2.31
N CYS A 56 -11.53 1.40 1.84
CA CYS A 56 -10.82 0.57 0.88
C CYS A 56 -10.56 -0.82 1.47
N ARG A 57 -10.72 -1.84 0.63
CA ARG A 57 -10.53 -3.24 1.05
C ARG A 57 -9.57 -3.95 0.10
N PRO A 58 -8.83 -4.97 0.57
CA PRO A 58 -8.03 -5.77 -0.33
C PRO A 58 -8.90 -6.71 -1.15
N THR A 59 -8.48 -6.98 -2.38
CA THR A 59 -8.98 -8.12 -3.14
C THR A 59 -8.37 -9.40 -2.56
N ALA A 60 -8.77 -10.58 -3.06
CA ALA A 60 -8.14 -11.84 -2.66
C ALA A 60 -6.63 -11.80 -2.92
N ALA A 61 -6.21 -11.30 -4.09
CA ALA A 61 -4.79 -11.12 -4.40
C ALA A 61 -4.12 -10.12 -3.45
N GLY A 62 -4.82 -9.05 -3.11
CA GLY A 62 -4.33 -8.05 -2.14
C GLY A 62 -4.12 -8.64 -0.77
N GLU A 63 -5.00 -9.53 -0.30
CA GLU A 63 -4.83 -10.20 0.99
C GLU A 63 -3.58 -11.07 1.03
N VAL A 64 -3.32 -11.81 -0.05
CA VAL A 64 -2.10 -12.62 -0.17
C VAL A 64 -0.86 -11.72 -0.08
N LEU A 65 -0.88 -10.60 -0.81
CA LEU A 65 0.24 -9.66 -0.80
C LEU A 65 0.44 -9.06 0.59
N LEU A 66 -0.62 -8.69 1.29
CA LEU A 66 -0.52 -8.14 2.65
C LEU A 66 0.20 -9.11 3.60
N ARG A 67 -0.12 -10.38 3.53
CA ARG A 67 0.52 -11.39 4.37
C ARG A 67 2.03 -11.46 4.16
N ARG A 68 2.49 -11.09 2.94
CA ARG A 68 3.91 -11.09 2.61
C ARG A 68 4.61 -9.78 2.97
N VAL A 69 3.88 -8.67 2.85
CA VAL A 69 4.45 -7.33 3.09
C VAL A 69 4.55 -7.01 4.58
N ARG A 70 3.57 -7.40 5.37
CA ARG A 70 3.53 -7.06 6.81
C ARG A 70 4.76 -7.51 7.60
N PRO A 71 5.30 -8.72 7.42
CA PRO A 71 6.54 -9.09 8.11
C PRO A 71 7.73 -8.22 7.71
N MET A 72 7.79 -7.78 6.45
CA MET A 72 8.84 -6.88 5.99
C MET A 72 8.74 -5.53 6.68
N GLN A 73 7.53 -5.00 6.83
CA GLN A 73 7.31 -3.72 7.53
C GLN A 73 7.63 -3.82 9.01
N ALA A 74 7.28 -4.93 9.66
CA ALA A 74 7.60 -5.16 11.06
C ALA A 74 9.11 -5.20 11.26
N LEU A 75 9.84 -5.87 10.39
CA LEU A 75 11.30 -5.92 10.43
C LEU A 75 11.90 -4.53 10.24
N GLN A 76 11.37 -3.74 9.30
CA GLN A 76 11.81 -2.37 9.09
C GLN A 76 11.61 -1.53 10.34
N ALA A 77 10.45 -1.62 10.98
CA ALA A 77 10.15 -0.87 12.19
C ALA A 77 11.13 -1.21 13.32
N GLU A 78 11.44 -2.51 13.50
CA GLU A 78 12.42 -2.95 14.50
C GLU A 78 13.81 -2.43 14.18
N ALA A 79 14.22 -2.47 12.92
CA ALA A 79 15.56 -2.03 12.52
C ALA A 79 15.76 -0.54 12.68
N LEU A 80 14.68 0.27 12.57
CA LEU A 80 14.74 1.71 12.63
C LEU A 80 14.29 2.29 13.98
N ALA A 81 13.87 1.44 14.88
CA ALA A 81 13.38 1.87 16.21
C ALA A 81 14.52 2.39 17.11
#